data_ec47ba655de33cb3e1fe8bd766cbd508
#
_entry.id   ec47ba655de33cb3e1fe8bd766cbd508
#
_cell.length_a   1.000
_cell.length_b   1.000
_cell.length_c   1.000
_cell.angle_alpha   90.00
_cell.angle_beta   90.00
_cell.angle_gamma   90.00
#
_symmetry.space_group_name_H-M   'P 1'
#
loop_
_entity.id
_entity.type
_entity.pdbx_description
1 polymer ?
#
loop_
_entity_poly.entity_id
_entity_poly.type
_entity_poly.pdbx_seq_one_letter_code
_entity_poly.pdbx_strand_id
1 'polypeptide(L)'
;MLNTDEANIVCAAADVAGKPLDKDVAIAIQNEQLKTIKWPADGNYIGDWVKGEKLAQSGQGLTWSDKADTPNGGNCYNCHQLSGKEISFGTIGPSLYRFRKNYGIDADPTGPAAKAIVEYAWGKIYNSRAYNACSVMPRAVHNGLITEAQAKDLMALLLDPKSPVNQ
;
A
#
# COMPACT_ATOMS: atom_id res chain seq x y z
N MET A 1 6.82 13.98 13.68
CA MET A 1 7.95 14.66 13.02
C MET A 1 8.04 14.16 11.61
N LEU A 2 7.81 15.02 10.62
CA LEU A 2 7.87 14.63 9.21
C LEU A 2 9.34 14.54 8.83
N ASN A 3 9.87 13.32 8.68
CA ASN A 3 11.18 13.12 8.07
C ASN A 3 11.07 13.53 6.60
N THR A 4 11.59 14.71 6.30
CA THR A 4 11.65 15.25 4.95
C THR A 4 12.82 14.57 4.23
N ASP A 5 12.53 13.56 3.43
CA ASP A 5 13.52 13.00 2.52
C ASP A 5 13.56 13.79 1.19
N GLU A 6 14.56 13.51 0.38
CA GLU A 6 14.76 14.18 -0.91
C GLU A 6 13.53 14.10 -1.81
N ALA A 7 12.85 12.96 -1.86
CA ALA A 7 11.63 12.79 -2.63
C ALA A 7 10.50 13.69 -2.13
N ASN A 8 10.36 13.89 -0.81
CA ASN A 8 9.38 14.82 -0.25
C ASN A 8 9.69 16.27 -0.67
N ILE A 9 10.96 16.67 -0.62
CA ILE A 9 11.38 18.03 -0.97
C ILE A 9 11.09 18.32 -2.43
N VAL A 10 11.47 17.41 -3.32
CA VAL A 10 11.31 17.57 -4.77
C VAL A 10 9.83 17.56 -5.17
N CYS A 11 9.04 16.64 -4.60
CA CYS A 11 7.59 16.58 -4.86
C CYS A 11 6.86 17.82 -4.35
N ALA A 12 7.18 18.30 -3.14
CA ALA A 12 6.60 19.51 -2.59
C ALA A 12 6.95 20.75 -3.43
N ALA A 13 8.19 20.85 -3.92
CA ALA A 13 8.60 21.95 -4.79
C ALA A 13 7.84 21.97 -6.12
N ALA A 14 7.63 20.79 -6.72
CA ALA A 14 6.85 20.65 -7.96
C ALA A 14 5.38 21.05 -7.73
N ASP A 15 4.80 20.63 -6.61
CA ASP A 15 3.42 20.93 -6.22
C ASP A 15 3.21 22.43 -5.99
N VAL A 16 4.10 23.08 -5.23
CA VAL A 16 4.08 24.54 -5.02
C VAL A 16 4.25 25.31 -6.33
N ALA A 17 5.07 24.81 -7.25
CA ALA A 17 5.26 25.44 -8.57
C ALA A 17 4.07 25.20 -9.52
N GLY A 18 3.09 24.36 -9.16
CA GLY A 18 1.97 23.97 -10.01
C GLY A 18 2.39 23.26 -11.30
N LYS A 19 3.54 22.56 -11.27
CA LYS A 19 4.12 21.89 -12.44
C LYS A 19 4.31 20.41 -12.13
N PRO A 20 4.08 19.51 -13.10
CA PRO A 20 4.41 18.10 -12.92
C PRO A 20 5.93 17.94 -12.68
N LEU A 21 6.29 16.94 -11.90
CA LEU A 21 7.69 16.58 -11.71
C LEU A 21 8.30 16.17 -13.06
N ASP A 22 9.55 16.57 -13.28
CA ASP A 22 10.32 16.13 -14.43
C ASP A 22 10.38 14.60 -14.49
N LYS A 23 10.24 14.04 -15.69
CA LYS A 23 10.13 12.59 -15.89
C LYS A 23 11.39 11.85 -15.46
N ASP A 24 12.57 12.37 -15.76
CA ASP A 24 13.84 11.70 -15.44
C ASP A 24 14.08 11.74 -13.94
N VAL A 25 13.72 12.86 -13.29
CA VAL A 25 13.76 12.99 -11.83
C VAL A 25 12.77 12.01 -11.17
N ALA A 26 11.56 11.88 -11.71
CA ALA A 26 10.57 10.93 -11.21
C ALA A 26 11.06 9.48 -11.31
N ILE A 27 11.66 9.10 -12.44
CA ILE A 27 12.23 7.76 -12.67
C ILE A 27 13.41 7.51 -11.72
N ALA A 28 14.29 8.49 -11.51
CA ALA A 28 15.40 8.36 -10.58
C ALA A 28 14.92 8.10 -9.17
N ILE A 29 13.93 8.86 -8.67
CA ILE A 29 13.30 8.64 -7.37
C ILE A 29 12.70 7.23 -7.29
N GLN A 30 11.91 6.82 -8.27
CA GLN A 30 11.28 5.50 -8.27
C GLN A 30 12.32 4.37 -8.20
N ASN A 31 13.39 4.47 -8.98
CA ASN A 31 14.46 3.47 -8.98
C ASN A 31 15.17 3.37 -7.62
N GLU A 32 15.45 4.50 -6.95
CA GLU A 32 16.03 4.48 -5.60
C GLU A 32 15.04 3.90 -4.57
N GLN A 33 13.78 4.26 -4.66
CA GLN A 33 12.75 3.73 -3.76
C GLN A 33 12.51 2.22 -3.98
N LEU A 34 12.61 1.74 -5.21
CA LEU A 34 12.48 0.31 -5.54
C LEU A 34 13.55 -0.54 -4.85
N LYS A 35 14.78 -0.04 -4.74
CA LYS A 35 15.88 -0.72 -4.04
C LYS A 35 15.62 -0.93 -2.54
N THR A 36 14.72 -0.16 -1.95
CA THR A 36 14.37 -0.27 -0.53
C THR A 36 13.36 -1.36 -0.22
N ILE A 37 12.70 -1.91 -1.24
CA ILE A 37 11.70 -2.96 -1.06
C ILE A 37 12.40 -4.29 -0.77
N LYS A 38 12.05 -4.90 0.37
CA LYS A 38 12.46 -6.26 0.68
C LYS A 38 11.37 -7.22 0.20
N TRP A 39 11.76 -8.13 -0.64
CA TRP A 39 10.88 -9.16 -1.18
C TRP A 39 10.94 -10.38 -0.26
N PRO A 40 9.81 -11.07 0.03
CA PRO A 40 9.83 -12.30 0.81
C PRO A 40 10.76 -13.34 0.18
N ALA A 41 11.82 -13.74 0.92
CA ALA A 41 12.84 -14.67 0.41
C ALA A 41 12.27 -16.06 0.12
N ASP A 42 11.20 -16.45 0.83
CA ASP A 42 10.46 -17.70 0.65
C ASP A 42 9.39 -17.61 -0.45
N GLY A 43 9.25 -16.46 -1.09
CA GLY A 43 8.20 -16.19 -2.08
C GLY A 43 6.78 -16.16 -1.49
N ASN A 44 6.64 -16.24 -0.16
CA ASN A 44 5.33 -16.24 0.50
C ASN A 44 4.90 -14.82 0.87
N TYR A 45 3.92 -14.30 0.14
CA TYR A 45 3.30 -13.00 0.36
C TYR A 45 2.03 -13.06 1.22
N ILE A 46 1.56 -14.24 1.61
CA ILE A 46 0.25 -14.43 2.19
C ILE A 46 0.35 -14.61 3.71
N GLY A 47 -0.47 -13.86 4.45
CA GLY A 47 -0.70 -13.95 5.88
C GLY A 47 -2.15 -14.36 6.19
N ASP A 48 -2.75 -13.68 7.16
CA ASP A 48 -4.11 -13.90 7.64
C ASP A 48 -5.02 -12.72 7.24
N TRP A 49 -5.98 -12.96 6.35
CA TRP A 49 -6.86 -11.89 5.86
C TRP A 49 -7.76 -11.29 6.96
N VAL A 50 -8.11 -12.05 8.02
CA VAL A 50 -8.91 -11.52 9.15
C VAL A 50 -8.11 -10.48 9.92
N LYS A 51 -6.80 -10.72 10.11
CA LYS A 51 -5.90 -9.72 10.70
C LYS A 51 -5.69 -8.55 9.76
N GLY A 52 -5.54 -8.82 8.46
CA GLY A 52 -5.43 -7.82 7.41
C GLY A 52 -6.62 -6.87 7.37
N GLU A 53 -7.84 -7.39 7.49
CA GLU A 53 -9.07 -6.59 7.55
C GLU A 53 -9.08 -5.66 8.78
N LYS A 54 -8.80 -6.21 9.96
CA LYS A 54 -8.72 -5.41 11.20
C LYS A 54 -7.67 -4.32 11.09
N LEU A 55 -6.51 -4.63 10.53
CA LEU A 55 -5.44 -3.67 10.31
C LEU A 55 -5.85 -2.58 9.32
N ALA A 56 -6.45 -2.95 8.19
CA ALA A 56 -6.88 -2.03 7.15
C ALA A 56 -7.99 -1.06 7.62
N GLN A 57 -8.86 -1.54 8.52
CA GLN A 57 -9.95 -0.76 9.10
C GLN A 57 -9.53 0.10 10.30
N SER A 58 -8.37 -0.16 10.90
CA SER A 58 -7.91 0.59 12.07
C SER A 58 -7.26 1.91 11.67
N GLY A 59 -7.78 3.02 12.17
CA GLY A 59 -7.17 4.35 12.10
C GLY A 59 -6.32 4.72 13.31
N GLN A 60 -6.02 3.77 14.21
CA GLN A 60 -5.23 4.03 15.41
C GLN A 60 -3.75 4.25 15.09
N GLY A 61 -3.09 4.93 15.99
CA GLY A 61 -1.65 5.20 15.93
C GLY A 61 -1.29 6.45 15.14
N LEU A 62 -0.17 7.04 15.49
CA LEU A 62 0.40 8.24 14.88
C LEU A 62 -0.46 9.50 14.99
N THR A 63 -1.42 9.54 15.89
CA THR A 63 -2.16 10.76 16.19
C THR A 63 -1.63 11.40 17.48
N TRP A 64 -1.86 12.69 17.66
CA TRP A 64 -1.39 13.42 18.84
C TRP A 64 -2.02 12.93 20.16
N SER A 65 -3.16 12.22 20.07
CA SER A 65 -3.88 11.65 21.22
C SER A 65 -3.50 10.20 21.53
N ASP A 66 -2.78 9.54 20.63
CA ASP A 66 -2.37 8.16 20.85
C ASP A 66 -1.18 8.06 21.80
N LYS A 67 -1.13 6.99 22.59
CA LYS A 67 0.04 6.69 23.40
C LYS A 67 1.18 6.20 22.49
N ALA A 68 2.42 6.41 22.94
CA ALA A 68 3.61 6.06 22.17
C ALA A 68 3.73 4.57 21.81
N ASP A 69 3.09 3.70 22.59
CA ASP A 69 3.05 2.25 22.41
C ASP A 69 1.78 1.74 21.70
N THR A 70 0.90 2.65 21.26
CA THR A 70 -0.30 2.27 20.52
C THR A 70 0.09 1.63 19.18
N PRO A 71 -0.36 0.39 18.89
CA PRO A 71 -0.10 -0.23 17.60
C PRO A 71 -0.72 0.58 16.45
N ASN A 72 0.07 0.81 15.39
CA ASN A 72 -0.43 1.51 14.23
C ASN A 72 -1.42 0.66 13.45
N GLY A 73 -2.52 1.25 13.03
CA GLY A 73 -3.41 0.73 12.02
C GLY A 73 -2.92 1.05 10.61
N GLY A 74 -3.48 0.38 9.62
CA GLY A 74 -3.19 0.63 8.20
C GLY A 74 -3.99 1.78 7.62
N ASN A 75 -5.16 2.05 8.20
CA ASN A 75 -6.08 3.13 7.79
C ASN A 75 -6.41 3.15 6.29
N CYS A 76 -6.44 1.99 5.65
CA CYS A 76 -6.53 1.85 4.19
C CYS A 76 -7.88 2.36 3.67
N TYR A 77 -8.97 2.16 4.41
CA TYR A 77 -10.33 2.57 4.03
C TYR A 77 -10.48 4.10 3.88
N ASN A 78 -9.64 4.88 4.51
CA ASN A 78 -9.66 6.34 4.33
C ASN A 78 -9.27 6.79 2.92
N CYS A 79 -8.59 5.92 2.16
CA CYS A 79 -8.17 6.20 0.79
C CYS A 79 -8.79 5.26 -0.22
N HIS A 80 -9.15 4.03 0.17
CA HIS A 80 -9.61 2.96 -0.72
C HIS A 80 -10.94 2.39 -0.27
N GLN A 81 -11.82 2.10 -1.22
CA GLN A 81 -12.91 1.15 -0.98
C GLN A 81 -12.31 -0.26 -0.89
N LEU A 82 -12.58 -0.98 0.21
CA LEU A 82 -12.10 -2.35 0.43
C LEU A 82 -13.20 -3.38 0.17
N SER A 83 -14.45 -3.07 0.48
CA SER A 83 -15.55 -3.99 0.29
C SER A 83 -16.81 -3.29 -0.22
N GLY A 84 -17.72 -4.06 -0.84
CA GLY A 84 -19.02 -3.54 -1.27
C GLY A 84 -20.00 -3.24 -0.13
N LYS A 85 -19.65 -3.63 1.09
CA LYS A 85 -20.50 -3.44 2.29
C LYS A 85 -20.10 -2.22 3.13
N GLU A 86 -19.02 -1.51 2.75
CA GLU A 86 -18.60 -0.31 3.47
C GLU A 86 -19.61 0.81 3.31
N ILE A 87 -19.98 1.41 4.44
CA ILE A 87 -20.89 2.56 4.49
C ILE A 87 -20.20 3.83 3.99
N SER A 88 -18.89 3.93 4.25
CA SER A 88 -18.07 5.09 3.89
C SER A 88 -16.63 4.66 3.64
N PHE A 89 -16.02 5.23 2.62
CA PHE A 89 -14.61 5.03 2.27
C PHE A 89 -14.07 6.23 1.51
N GLY A 90 -12.75 6.41 1.51
CA GLY A 90 -12.10 7.44 0.71
C GLY A 90 -11.94 7.03 -0.75
N THR A 91 -11.80 8.04 -1.61
CA THR A 91 -11.64 7.90 -3.07
C THR A 91 -10.31 8.46 -3.58
N ILE A 92 -9.36 8.71 -2.67
CA ILE A 92 -8.01 9.19 -3.01
C ILE A 92 -7.22 8.12 -3.77
N GLY A 93 -7.38 6.86 -3.34
CA GLY A 93 -6.83 5.69 -4.01
C GLY A 93 -7.89 4.95 -4.84
N PRO A 94 -7.48 4.05 -5.74
CA PRO A 94 -8.41 3.22 -6.50
C PRO A 94 -9.19 2.28 -5.57
N SER A 95 -10.41 1.90 -5.97
CA SER A 95 -11.15 0.84 -5.28
C SER A 95 -10.36 -0.47 -5.34
N LEU A 96 -10.22 -1.13 -4.19
CA LEU A 96 -9.62 -2.45 -4.05
C LEU A 96 -10.69 -3.56 -4.03
N TYR A 97 -11.97 -3.20 -3.99
CA TYR A 97 -13.08 -4.14 -4.04
C TYR A 97 -13.00 -5.02 -5.29
N ARG A 98 -13.19 -6.31 -5.12
CA ARG A 98 -13.01 -7.36 -6.15
C ARG A 98 -11.61 -7.35 -6.77
N PHE A 99 -10.58 -7.16 -5.94
CA PHE A 99 -9.18 -7.06 -6.38
C PHE A 99 -8.79 -8.23 -7.30
N ARG A 100 -9.04 -9.46 -6.90
CA ARG A 100 -8.72 -10.66 -7.70
C ARG A 100 -9.34 -10.62 -9.09
N LYS A 101 -10.64 -10.31 -9.15
CA LYS A 101 -11.39 -10.24 -10.41
C LYS A 101 -10.89 -9.10 -11.29
N ASN A 102 -10.74 -7.92 -10.70
CA ASN A 102 -10.37 -6.71 -11.45
C ASN A 102 -8.95 -6.80 -12.05
N TYR A 103 -8.07 -7.54 -11.40
CA TYR A 103 -6.70 -7.77 -11.88
C TYR A 103 -6.49 -9.13 -12.56
N GLY A 104 -7.56 -9.86 -12.85
CA GLY A 104 -7.50 -11.12 -13.59
C GLY A 104 -6.88 -12.31 -12.86
N ILE A 105 -6.67 -12.20 -11.53
CA ILE A 105 -6.04 -13.27 -10.73
C ILE A 105 -6.91 -14.52 -10.68
N ASP A 106 -8.24 -14.37 -10.71
CA ASP A 106 -9.16 -15.51 -10.68
C ASP A 106 -9.08 -16.40 -11.93
N ALA A 107 -8.70 -15.83 -13.07
CA ALA A 107 -8.59 -16.56 -14.31
C ALA A 107 -7.35 -17.50 -14.35
N ASP A 108 -6.23 -17.05 -13.78
CA ASP A 108 -4.99 -17.82 -13.67
C ASP A 108 -4.20 -17.40 -12.39
N PRO A 109 -4.55 -17.98 -11.23
CA PRO A 109 -3.98 -17.57 -9.93
C PRO A 109 -2.47 -17.80 -9.80
N THR A 110 -1.89 -18.68 -10.62
CA THR A 110 -0.47 -19.08 -10.56
C THR A 110 0.35 -18.58 -11.74
N GLY A 111 -0.30 -17.96 -12.70
CA GLY A 111 0.35 -17.48 -13.92
C GLY A 111 1.25 -16.28 -13.70
N PRO A 112 2.09 -15.97 -14.68
CA PRO A 112 3.05 -14.87 -14.58
C PRO A 112 2.39 -13.50 -14.40
N ALA A 113 1.19 -13.31 -14.94
CA ALA A 113 0.42 -12.08 -14.77
C ALA A 113 -0.04 -11.91 -13.30
N ALA A 114 -0.56 -12.98 -12.67
CA ALA A 114 -0.93 -12.96 -11.26
C ALA A 114 0.28 -12.69 -10.37
N LYS A 115 1.42 -13.32 -10.65
CA LYS A 115 2.68 -13.07 -9.93
C LYS A 115 3.08 -11.60 -10.01
N ALA A 116 3.05 -11.00 -11.19
CA ALA A 116 3.39 -9.59 -11.38
C ALA A 116 2.47 -8.65 -10.56
N ILE A 117 1.16 -8.97 -10.49
CA ILE A 117 0.21 -8.20 -9.68
C ILE A 117 0.48 -8.36 -8.18
N VAL A 118 0.80 -9.57 -7.73
CA VAL A 118 1.16 -9.84 -6.32
C VAL A 118 2.41 -9.03 -5.93
N GLU A 119 3.45 -9.07 -6.74
CA GLU A 119 4.68 -8.30 -6.52
C GLU A 119 4.41 -6.79 -6.55
N TYR A 120 3.62 -6.32 -7.50
CA TYR A 120 3.21 -4.92 -7.56
C TYR A 120 2.45 -4.48 -6.30
N ALA A 121 1.47 -5.26 -5.85
CA ALA A 121 0.68 -4.95 -4.66
C ALA A 121 1.55 -4.93 -3.39
N TRP A 122 2.44 -5.93 -3.24
CA TRP A 122 3.43 -5.94 -2.17
C TRP A 122 4.28 -4.68 -2.17
N GLY A 123 4.87 -4.36 -3.31
CA GLY A 123 5.73 -3.20 -3.46
C GLY A 123 5.00 -1.89 -3.16
N LYS A 124 3.72 -1.77 -3.57
CA LYS A 124 2.88 -0.60 -3.25
C LYS A 124 2.62 -0.44 -1.75
N ILE A 125 2.36 -1.52 -1.03
CA ILE A 125 2.20 -1.52 0.43
C ILE A 125 3.54 -1.22 1.11
N TYR A 126 4.62 -1.82 0.61
CA TYR A 126 5.95 -1.65 1.18
C TYR A 126 6.44 -0.21 1.03
N ASN A 127 6.56 0.24 -0.22
CA ASN A 127 7.01 1.58 -0.57
C ASN A 127 6.33 2.08 -1.86
N SER A 128 5.24 2.79 -1.72
CA SER A 128 4.40 3.30 -2.81
C SER A 128 5.17 4.16 -3.84
N ARG A 129 6.24 4.84 -3.40
CA ARG A 129 7.05 5.73 -4.24
C ARG A 129 7.95 4.99 -5.23
N ALA A 130 8.16 3.71 -5.07
CA ALA A 130 8.79 2.87 -6.07
C ALA A 130 8.01 2.80 -7.39
N TYR A 131 6.73 3.16 -7.38
CA TYR A 131 5.84 3.11 -8.54
C TYR A 131 5.24 4.46 -8.93
N ASN A 132 5.32 5.43 -8.05
CA ASN A 132 4.94 6.82 -8.30
C ASN A 132 5.74 7.69 -7.33
N ALA A 133 6.68 8.46 -7.86
CA ALA A 133 7.63 9.27 -7.09
C ALA A 133 6.96 10.18 -6.05
N CYS A 134 5.83 10.80 -6.40
CA CYS A 134 5.08 11.70 -5.54
C CYS A 134 3.79 11.08 -4.99
N SER A 135 3.77 9.74 -4.81
CA SER A 135 2.61 9.05 -4.25
C SER A 135 2.25 9.60 -2.87
N VAL A 136 0.96 9.90 -2.69
CA VAL A 136 0.37 10.25 -1.38
C VAL A 136 0.04 9.02 -0.54
N MET A 137 0.04 7.81 -1.15
CA MET A 137 -0.09 6.56 -0.41
C MET A 137 1.11 6.39 0.52
N PRO A 138 0.91 6.08 1.81
CA PRO A 138 2.00 5.88 2.77
C PRO A 138 2.98 4.81 2.32
N ARG A 139 4.26 5.00 2.61
CA ARG A 139 5.32 3.98 2.50
C ARG A 139 5.28 3.11 3.76
N ALA A 140 4.24 2.29 3.87
CA ALA A 140 3.82 1.75 5.15
C ALA A 140 4.88 0.89 5.85
N VAL A 141 5.50 -0.05 5.15
CA VAL A 141 6.58 -0.89 5.72
C VAL A 141 7.90 -0.14 5.75
N HIS A 142 8.26 0.57 4.68
CA HIS A 142 9.51 1.32 4.59
C HIS A 142 9.67 2.32 5.75
N ASN A 143 8.60 3.00 6.13
CA ASN A 143 8.61 3.96 7.23
C ASN A 143 8.36 3.33 8.61
N GLY A 144 8.23 2.02 8.70
CA GLY A 144 7.97 1.33 9.96
C GLY A 144 6.58 1.57 10.57
N LEU A 145 5.61 2.00 9.75
CA LEU A 145 4.22 2.17 10.20
C LEU A 145 3.57 0.83 10.48
N ILE A 146 3.87 -0.16 9.64
CA ILE A 146 3.48 -1.56 9.81
C ILE A 146 4.69 -2.48 9.59
N THR A 147 4.62 -3.67 10.12
CA THR A 147 5.64 -4.72 9.95
C THR A 147 5.46 -5.47 8.63
N GLU A 148 6.48 -6.22 8.19
CA GLU A 148 6.36 -7.13 7.03
C GLU A 148 5.30 -8.22 7.26
N ALA A 149 5.15 -8.73 8.48
CA ALA A 149 4.08 -9.68 8.81
C ALA A 149 2.69 -9.07 8.63
N GLN A 150 2.49 -7.83 9.07
CA GLN A 150 1.24 -7.11 8.84
C GLN A 150 1.01 -6.80 7.36
N ALA A 151 2.06 -6.55 6.59
CA ALA A 151 1.93 -6.41 5.14
C ALA A 151 1.48 -7.73 4.48
N LYS A 152 1.98 -8.90 4.93
CA LYS A 152 1.48 -10.22 4.49
C LYS A 152 -0.01 -10.41 4.83
N ASP A 153 -0.47 -9.93 5.99
CA ASP A 153 -1.89 -9.98 6.36
C ASP A 153 -2.74 -9.10 5.43
N LEU A 154 -2.26 -7.90 5.06
CA LEU A 154 -2.91 -7.04 4.07
C LEU A 154 -2.90 -7.67 2.67
N MET A 155 -1.83 -8.34 2.27
CA MET A 155 -1.80 -9.09 1.02
C MET A 155 -2.83 -10.23 1.02
N ALA A 156 -2.98 -10.95 2.14
CA ALA A 156 -4.03 -11.95 2.28
C ALA A 156 -5.43 -11.32 2.16
N LEU A 157 -5.66 -10.14 2.72
CA LEU A 157 -6.92 -9.40 2.54
C LEU A 157 -7.23 -9.13 1.06
N LEU A 158 -6.23 -8.79 0.27
CA LEU A 158 -6.41 -8.54 -1.17
C LEU A 158 -6.56 -9.82 -1.99
N LEU A 159 -5.89 -10.90 -1.59
CA LEU A 159 -5.67 -12.08 -2.44
C LEU A 159 -6.49 -13.31 -2.01
N ASP A 160 -6.98 -13.41 -0.78
CA ASP A 160 -7.82 -14.52 -0.36
C ASP A 160 -9.21 -14.40 -0.99
N PRO A 161 -9.71 -15.44 -1.70
CA PRO A 161 -11.04 -15.42 -2.29
C PRO A 161 -12.17 -15.31 -1.26
N LYS A 162 -11.92 -15.65 0.02
CA LYS A 162 -12.89 -15.56 1.11
C LYS A 162 -12.89 -14.22 1.82
N SER A 163 -11.91 -13.36 1.53
CA SER A 163 -11.83 -12.04 2.14
C SER A 163 -13.00 -11.13 1.71
N PRO A 164 -13.43 -10.17 2.54
CA PRO A 164 -14.51 -9.26 2.19
C PRO A 164 -14.20 -8.38 0.97
N VAL A 165 -12.93 -8.20 0.64
CA VAL A 165 -12.49 -7.51 -0.58
C VAL A 165 -12.96 -8.24 -1.84
N ASN A 166 -13.05 -9.56 -1.81
CA ASN A 166 -13.34 -10.39 -2.97
C ASN A 166 -14.75 -11.00 -2.99
N GLN A 167 -15.63 -10.59 -2.04
CA GLN A 167 -17.02 -11.07 -1.94
C GLN A 167 -18.02 -10.17 -2.67
#